data_51a5778da1e3e80a8f7304036dbf0b65
#
_entry.id   51a5778da1e3e80a8f7304036dbf0b65
#
_cell.length_a   1.000
_cell.length_b   1.000
_cell.length_c   1.000
_cell.angle_alpha   90.00
_cell.angle_beta   90.00
_cell.angle_gamma   90.00
#
_symmetry.space_group_name_H-M   'P 1'
#
loop_
_entity.id
_entity.type
_entity.pdbx_description
1 polymer ?
#
loop_
_entity_poly.entity_id
_entity_poly.type
_entity_poly.pdbx_seq_one_letter_code
_entity_poly.pdbx_strand_id
1 'polypeptide(L)'
;METELSCDYVKNYSEIGALQPAHQVAYSAKPHASGALLKLVHIQQQKRHSVECLCENLSLEKAKEMLRYLYENSVGLSSFRDVLQDYNIKATELV
;
A
#
# COMPACT_ATOMS: atom_id res chain seq x y z
N MET A 1 22.58 5.34 -5.60
CA MET A 1 21.74 5.31 -5.71
C MET A 1 20.82 5.19 -4.94
N GLU A 2 20.17 5.34 -4.93
CA GLU A 2 19.35 5.32 -4.25
C GLU A 2 18.68 4.53 -4.03
N THR A 3 18.46 4.24 -3.60
CA THR A 3 17.71 3.59 -3.39
C THR A 3 16.72 3.80 -2.65
N GLU A 4 16.09 4.35 -2.53
CA GLU A 4 15.17 4.55 -1.77
C GLU A 4 14.00 3.96 -2.06
N LEU A 5 13.07 3.91 -1.23
CA LEU A 5 11.85 3.45 -1.43
C LEU A 5 11.22 4.24 -2.45
N SER A 6 10.94 3.65 -3.53
CA SER A 6 10.17 4.23 -4.55
C SER A 6 8.72 4.05 -4.18
N CYS A 7 8.05 5.07 -3.74
CA CYS A 7 6.64 4.98 -3.41
C CYS A 7 5.89 6.15 -4.02
N ASP A 8 4.60 5.92 -4.34
CA ASP A 8 3.78 6.95 -4.95
C ASP A 8 3.15 7.87 -3.92
N TYR A 9 2.81 7.35 -2.76
CA TYR A 9 2.21 8.14 -1.69
C TYR A 9 2.75 7.70 -0.34
N VAL A 10 2.85 8.64 0.58
CA VAL A 10 3.24 8.36 1.96
C VAL A 10 2.30 9.11 2.87
N LYS A 11 1.73 8.42 3.83
CA LYS A 11 0.89 9.04 4.84
C LYS A 11 1.60 8.97 6.18
N ASN A 12 1.79 10.13 6.79
CA ASN A 12 2.48 10.23 8.07
C ASN A 12 1.47 10.44 9.18
N TYR A 13 1.63 9.69 10.26
CA TYR A 13 0.78 9.79 11.43
C TYR A 13 1.62 10.28 12.58
N SER A 14 1.16 11.36 13.22
CA SER A 14 1.89 11.95 14.33
C SER A 14 1.67 11.16 15.60
N GLU A 15 2.62 11.30 16.51
CA GLU A 15 2.49 10.70 17.82
C GLU A 15 1.37 11.39 18.59
N ILE A 16 0.55 10.61 19.27
CA ILE A 16 -0.53 11.14 20.10
C ILE A 16 -0.32 10.64 21.52
N GLY A 17 0.57 11.31 22.22
CA GLY A 17 0.91 10.93 23.58
C GLY A 17 1.26 9.46 23.69
N ALA A 18 0.70 8.76 24.67
CA ALA A 18 0.94 7.34 24.84
C ALA A 18 0.01 6.50 24.01
N LEU A 19 -0.97 7.12 23.31
CA LEU A 19 -1.99 6.36 22.60
C LEU A 19 -1.55 5.87 21.23
N GLN A 20 -0.66 6.62 20.59
CA GLN A 20 -0.25 6.28 19.24
C GLN A 20 1.17 6.78 18.97
N PRO A 21 2.12 5.89 18.73
CA PRO A 21 3.45 6.33 18.31
C PRO A 21 3.42 6.79 16.86
N ALA A 22 4.36 7.64 16.51
CA ALA A 22 4.47 8.13 15.15
C ALA A 22 4.74 6.96 14.20
N HIS A 23 4.10 6.98 13.04
CA HIS A 23 4.32 5.93 12.04
C HIS A 23 4.00 6.45 10.65
N GLN A 24 4.37 5.68 9.65
CA GLN A 24 4.13 6.01 8.25
C GLN A 24 3.55 4.81 7.55
N VAL A 25 2.73 5.08 6.53
CA VAL A 25 2.31 4.04 5.60
C VAL A 25 2.67 4.51 4.20
N ALA A 26 3.45 3.72 3.49
CA ALA A 26 3.86 4.04 2.13
C ALA A 26 3.08 3.17 1.15
N TYR A 27 2.61 3.78 0.06
CA TYR A 27 1.77 3.13 -0.92
C TYR A 27 2.47 3.17 -2.27
N SER A 28 2.58 2.05 -2.94
CA SER A 28 3.21 2.02 -4.26
C SER A 28 2.53 1.04 -5.21
N ALA A 29 2.63 1.33 -6.49
CA ALA A 29 2.09 0.48 -7.55
C ALA A 29 3.15 0.35 -8.63
N LYS A 30 3.30 -0.86 -9.16
CA LYS A 30 4.25 -1.14 -10.23
C LYS A 30 3.59 -1.97 -11.30
N PRO A 31 4.02 -1.82 -12.55
CA PRO A 31 3.49 -2.68 -13.62
C PRO A 31 4.01 -4.11 -13.45
N HIS A 32 3.22 -5.05 -13.92
CA HIS A 32 3.60 -6.44 -13.91
C HIS A 32 3.10 -7.06 -15.21
N ALA A 33 3.75 -8.15 -15.64
CA ALA A 33 3.40 -8.77 -16.92
C ALA A 33 1.93 -9.15 -17.01
N SER A 34 1.32 -9.56 -15.89
CA SER A 34 -0.09 -10.00 -15.92
C SER A 34 -1.03 -8.99 -15.26
N GLY A 35 -0.54 -7.82 -14.87
CA GLY A 35 -1.40 -6.82 -14.21
C GLY A 35 -0.58 -5.76 -13.52
N ALA A 36 -0.80 -5.58 -12.22
CA ALA A 36 -0.07 -4.60 -11.43
C ALA A 36 0.20 -5.13 -10.05
N LEU A 37 1.27 -4.65 -9.44
CA LEU A 37 1.62 -4.96 -8.07
C LEU A 37 1.29 -3.77 -7.20
N LEU A 38 0.53 -3.99 -6.15
CA LEU A 38 0.24 -2.96 -5.16
C LEU A 38 0.94 -3.34 -3.87
N LYS A 39 1.62 -2.38 -3.28
CA LYS A 39 2.39 -2.65 -2.06
C LYS A 39 2.14 -1.57 -1.03
N LEU A 40 1.90 -1.99 0.20
CA LEU A 40 1.80 -1.10 1.34
C LEU A 40 2.88 -1.46 2.33
N VAL A 41 3.55 -0.45 2.87
CA VAL A 41 4.59 -0.64 3.87
C VAL A 41 4.25 0.21 5.09
N HIS A 42 4.19 -0.43 6.24
CA HIS A 42 3.95 0.26 7.51
C HIS A 42 5.28 0.35 8.25
N ILE A 43 5.69 1.55 8.61
CA ILE A 43 6.97 1.79 9.26
C ILE A 43 6.72 2.47 10.61
N GLN A 44 7.19 1.84 11.67
CA GLN A 44 7.01 2.36 13.01
C GLN A 44 8.22 1.98 13.84
N GLN A 45 8.91 2.96 14.39
CA GLN A 45 10.06 2.73 15.29
C GLN A 45 11.07 1.75 14.68
N GLN A 46 11.50 1.99 13.48
CA GLN A 46 12.48 1.17 12.77
C GLN A 46 11.98 -0.23 12.41
N LYS A 47 10.72 -0.54 12.72
CA LYS A 47 10.12 -1.80 12.31
C LYS A 47 9.33 -1.57 11.02
N ARG A 48 9.33 -2.57 10.18
CA ARG A 48 8.77 -2.46 8.86
C ARG A 48 7.93 -3.69 8.57
N HIS A 49 6.68 -3.47 8.25
CA HIS A 49 5.78 -4.54 7.84
C HIS A 49 5.23 -4.18 6.47
N SER A 50 5.17 -5.14 5.58
CA SER A 50 4.68 -4.85 4.23
C SER A 50 3.76 -5.96 3.74
N VAL A 51 2.84 -5.56 2.86
CA VAL A 51 1.97 -6.48 2.15
C VAL A 51 2.02 -6.09 0.69
N GLU A 52 2.25 -7.07 -0.17
CA GLU A 52 2.30 -6.84 -1.60
C GLU A 52 1.32 -7.80 -2.28
N CYS A 53 0.48 -7.28 -3.15
CA CYS A 53 -0.51 -8.08 -3.86
C CYS A 53 -0.36 -7.93 -5.35
N LEU A 54 -0.43 -9.07 -6.06
CA LEU A 54 -0.48 -9.05 -7.50
C LEU A 54 -1.94 -8.99 -7.92
N CYS A 55 -2.29 -7.93 -8.64
CA CYS A 55 -3.64 -7.72 -9.13
C CYS A 55 -3.66 -8.03 -10.62
N GLU A 56 -4.13 -9.23 -10.96
CA GLU A 56 -4.14 -9.67 -12.35
C GLU A 56 -5.16 -8.91 -13.16
N ASN A 57 -4.84 -8.64 -14.41
CA ASN A 57 -5.71 -7.94 -15.34
C ASN A 57 -6.05 -6.51 -14.93
N LEU A 58 -5.25 -5.95 -14.06
CA LEU A 58 -5.43 -4.57 -13.62
C LEU A 58 -4.37 -3.71 -14.29
N SER A 59 -4.79 -2.69 -15.05
CA SER A 59 -3.83 -1.80 -15.69
C SER A 59 -3.12 -0.95 -14.64
N LEU A 60 -1.94 -0.46 -14.99
CA LEU A 60 -1.21 0.40 -14.07
C LEU A 60 -1.99 1.65 -13.75
N GLU A 61 -2.71 2.19 -14.72
CA GLU A 61 -3.53 3.37 -14.51
C GLU A 61 -4.61 3.12 -13.47
N LYS A 62 -5.33 2.00 -13.60
CA LYS A 62 -6.34 1.64 -12.62
C LYS A 62 -5.72 1.32 -11.27
N ALA A 63 -4.55 0.71 -11.27
CA ALA A 63 -3.84 0.42 -10.03
C ALA A 63 -3.50 1.70 -9.29
N LYS A 64 -3.08 2.73 -10.01
CA LYS A 64 -2.76 4.01 -9.39
C LYS A 64 -4.00 4.72 -8.87
N GLU A 65 -5.13 4.58 -9.55
CA GLU A 65 -6.39 5.12 -9.04
C GLU A 65 -6.77 4.44 -7.74
N MET A 66 -6.64 3.12 -7.69
CA MET A 66 -6.92 2.38 -6.47
C MET A 66 -5.96 2.78 -5.35
N LEU A 67 -4.71 2.96 -5.69
CA LEU A 67 -3.69 3.34 -4.72
C LEU A 67 -4.02 4.70 -4.11
N ARG A 68 -4.46 5.64 -4.93
CA ARG A 68 -4.87 6.95 -4.44
C ARG A 68 -6.05 6.84 -3.48
N TYR A 69 -7.02 5.97 -3.81
CA TYR A 69 -8.16 5.74 -2.93
C TYR A 69 -7.69 5.19 -1.58
N LEU A 70 -6.78 4.23 -1.60
CA LEU A 70 -6.25 3.65 -0.36
C LEU A 70 -5.57 4.72 0.47
N TYR A 71 -4.79 5.57 -0.18
CA TYR A 71 -4.08 6.65 0.50
C TYR A 71 -5.06 7.65 1.09
N GLU A 72 -6.05 8.09 0.31
CA GLU A 72 -6.97 9.14 0.75
C GLU A 72 -7.87 8.64 1.89
N ASN A 73 -8.11 7.35 1.96
CA ASN A 73 -8.96 6.79 3.00
C ASN A 73 -8.16 6.14 4.13
N SER A 74 -6.86 6.39 4.17
CA SER A 74 -6.00 5.90 5.24
C SER A 74 -6.10 4.40 5.45
N VAL A 75 -6.19 3.65 4.36
CA VAL A 75 -6.30 2.19 4.44
C VAL A 75 -4.94 1.62 4.83
N GLY A 76 -4.91 0.84 5.90
CA GLY A 76 -3.68 0.21 6.37
C GLY A 76 -3.56 -1.22 5.88
N LEU A 77 -2.51 -1.89 6.34
CA LEU A 77 -2.20 -3.24 5.90
C LEU A 77 -3.32 -4.24 6.22
N SER A 78 -3.95 -4.08 7.37
CA SER A 78 -4.96 -5.05 7.80
C SER A 78 -6.24 -4.98 6.97
N SER A 79 -6.53 -3.83 6.36
CA SER A 79 -7.75 -3.64 5.57
C SER A 79 -7.51 -3.66 4.07
N PHE A 80 -6.26 -3.69 3.67
CA PHE A 80 -5.87 -3.56 2.27
C PHE A 80 -6.56 -4.58 1.36
N ARG A 81 -6.48 -5.85 1.72
CA ARG A 81 -7.06 -6.90 0.90
C ARG A 81 -8.58 -6.83 0.87
N ASP A 82 -9.20 -6.45 1.98
CA ASP A 82 -10.65 -6.32 2.04
C ASP A 82 -11.14 -5.24 1.09
N VAL A 83 -10.42 -4.12 1.03
CA VAL A 83 -10.79 -3.05 0.12
C VAL A 83 -10.67 -3.50 -1.32
N LEU A 84 -9.60 -4.21 -1.67
CA LEU A 84 -9.45 -4.72 -3.02
C LEU A 84 -10.60 -5.66 -3.39
N GLN A 85 -10.98 -6.50 -2.46
CA GLN A 85 -12.07 -7.44 -2.67
C GLN A 85 -13.40 -6.71 -2.87
N ASP A 86 -13.62 -5.63 -2.12
CA ASP A 86 -14.85 -4.84 -2.25
C ASP A 86 -14.98 -4.22 -3.64
N TYR A 87 -13.87 -3.99 -4.32
CA TYR A 87 -13.89 -3.44 -5.67
C TYR A 87 -13.75 -4.52 -6.72
N ASN A 88 -13.94 -5.78 -6.33
CA ASN A 88 -13.87 -6.92 -7.24
C ASN A 88 -12.51 -7.05 -7.91
N ILE A 89 -11.46 -6.64 -7.24
CA ILE A 89 -10.12 -6.77 -7.75
C ILE A 89 -9.54 -8.10 -7.27
N LYS A 90 -9.18 -8.96 -8.21
CA LYS A 90 -8.53 -10.20 -7.87
C LYS A 90 -7.11 -9.92 -7.46
N ALA A 91 -6.81 -10.17 -6.22
CA ALA A 91 -5.48 -9.90 -5.69
C ALA A 91 -4.92 -11.14 -5.02
N THR A 92 -3.67 -11.44 -5.31
CA THR A 92 -2.95 -12.55 -4.69
C THR A 92 -1.83 -11.95 -3.85
N GLU A 93 -1.85 -12.24 -2.57
CA GLU A 93 -0.81 -11.73 -1.68
C GLU A 93 0.50 -12.48 -1.96
N LEU A 94 1.58 -11.73 -2.13
CA LEU A 94 2.90 -12.30 -2.35
C LEU A 94 3.63 -12.40 -1.02
N VAL A 95 4.34 -13.49 -0.85
CA VAL A 95 5.05 -13.75 0.39
C VAL A 95 6.51 -13.37 0.28
#